data_cb07ddb200a9d566e87f191a9228dfa4
#
_entry.id   cb07ddb200a9d566e87f191a9228dfa4
#
_cell.length_a   1.000
_cell.length_b   1.000
_cell.length_c   1.000
_cell.angle_alpha   90.00
_cell.angle_beta   90.00
_cell.angle_gamma   90.00
#
_symmetry.space_group_name_H-M   'P 1'
#
loop_
_entity.id
_entity.type
_entity.pdbx_description
1 polymer ?
#
loop_
_entity_poly.entity_id
_entity_poly.type
_entity_poly.pdbx_seq_one_letter_code
_entity_poly.pdbx_strand_id
1 'polypeptide(L)'
;VIVLNQAYELECINPAAEELFGVSQRRVYKEPISTLFGNENEDMTLQLQENFHKGRAWTEHECILTVANNKEVTVNYTVSPLLVEDEEKILIEIVRLDRQLKIIKESHVLKEHQATRSMLRGMAHEIKNPLGGLRGAAQLLEGELENKELKEYTGIIIKEADRLHTLVDRMLGPNMVPNKVKHNIHEVLHHVYRVLSTKDNEAVNFRIDYDPSIPLLNFDRDMLVQAVMNIAGNALRAIEHKGELIFKTRVLLRHTINGHLYKLVACISIIDDGPGISDDIATKIFFPMVSGQTNGTGLGLAISQMLINQHGGLIEFDTEIGRTEFRVMLPIE
;
A
#
# COMPACT_ATOMS: atom_id res chain seq x y z
N VAL A 1 26.31 4.14 -10.88
CA VAL A 1 27.74 3.89 -11.16
C VAL A 1 28.49 5.21 -11.00
N ILE A 2 29.63 5.14 -10.31
CA ILE A 2 30.54 6.26 -10.04
C ILE A 2 31.95 5.82 -10.43
N VAL A 3 32.72 6.69 -11.07
CA VAL A 3 34.13 6.47 -11.38
C VAL A 3 34.97 7.58 -10.70
N LEU A 4 36.01 7.16 -9.98
CA LEU A 4 36.94 8.05 -9.31
C LEU A 4 38.37 7.87 -9.89
N ASN A 5 39.17 8.92 -9.82
CA ASN A 5 40.60 8.83 -10.04
C ASN A 5 41.33 8.32 -8.79
N GLN A 6 42.66 8.16 -8.87
CA GLN A 6 43.50 7.71 -7.75
C GLN A 6 43.53 8.69 -6.56
N ALA A 7 43.14 9.95 -6.75
CA ALA A 7 43.01 10.94 -5.71
C ALA A 7 41.63 10.94 -5.04
N TYR A 8 40.77 9.95 -5.36
CA TYR A 8 39.36 9.84 -4.91
C TYR A 8 38.49 11.00 -5.36
N GLU A 9 38.79 11.64 -6.48
CA GLU A 9 38.01 12.68 -7.09
C GLU A 9 37.06 12.07 -8.14
N LEU A 10 35.86 12.64 -8.25
CA LEU A 10 34.82 12.21 -9.17
C LEU A 10 35.15 12.53 -10.62
N GLU A 11 35.27 11.52 -11.46
CA GLU A 11 35.46 11.69 -12.90
C GLU A 11 34.15 11.46 -13.68
N CYS A 12 33.34 10.51 -13.25
CA CYS A 12 32.09 10.22 -13.93
C CYS A 12 31.04 9.71 -12.95
N ILE A 13 29.81 10.18 -13.14
CA ILE A 13 28.63 9.60 -12.52
C ILE A 13 27.58 9.37 -13.60
N ASN A 14 26.88 8.24 -13.57
CA ASN A 14 25.80 7.96 -14.52
C ASN A 14 24.48 8.64 -14.09
N PRO A 15 23.48 8.78 -15.01
CA PRO A 15 22.21 9.42 -14.67
C PRO A 15 21.48 8.84 -13.46
N ALA A 16 21.61 7.54 -13.22
CA ALA A 16 21.01 6.89 -12.03
C ALA A 16 21.69 7.34 -10.73
N ALA A 17 23.01 7.62 -10.75
CA ALA A 17 23.72 8.16 -9.60
C ALA A 17 23.42 9.66 -9.42
N GLU A 18 23.26 10.42 -10.51
CA GLU A 18 22.78 11.81 -10.45
C GLU A 18 21.42 11.91 -9.77
N GLU A 19 20.49 11.02 -10.13
CA GLU A 19 19.16 10.94 -9.51
C GLU A 19 19.23 10.51 -8.03
N LEU A 20 20.08 9.53 -7.70
CA LEU A 20 20.24 9.02 -6.33
C LEU A 20 20.75 10.11 -5.38
N PHE A 21 21.80 10.82 -5.77
CA PHE A 21 22.46 11.84 -4.94
C PHE A 21 21.89 13.25 -5.14
N GLY A 22 20.96 13.46 -6.08
CA GLY A 22 20.38 14.76 -6.36
C GLY A 22 21.37 15.80 -6.89
N VAL A 23 22.43 15.36 -7.58
CA VAL A 23 23.50 16.20 -8.11
C VAL A 23 23.68 15.95 -9.60
N SER A 24 24.26 16.90 -10.32
CA SER A 24 24.63 16.69 -11.73
C SER A 24 26.14 16.42 -11.85
N GLN A 25 26.53 15.60 -12.82
CA GLN A 25 27.94 15.31 -13.11
C GLN A 25 28.79 16.58 -13.27
N ARG A 26 28.26 17.60 -13.95
CA ARG A 26 28.97 18.87 -14.19
C ARG A 26 29.33 19.60 -12.91
N ARG A 27 28.51 19.46 -11.86
CA ARG A 27 28.72 20.14 -10.58
C ARG A 27 29.76 19.44 -9.72
N VAL A 28 29.82 18.11 -9.80
CA VAL A 28 30.69 17.28 -8.92
C VAL A 28 31.95 16.78 -9.63
N TYR A 29 32.17 17.13 -10.90
CA TYR A 29 33.38 16.73 -11.64
C TYR A 29 34.64 17.27 -10.98
N LYS A 30 35.59 16.39 -10.67
CA LYS A 30 36.82 16.64 -9.91
C LYS A 30 36.64 17.05 -8.45
N GLU A 31 35.43 16.93 -7.91
CA GLU A 31 35.23 17.08 -6.47
C GLU A 31 35.53 15.76 -5.75
N PRO A 32 35.94 15.81 -4.47
CA PRO A 32 36.18 14.61 -3.67
C PRO A 32 34.86 13.79 -3.52
N ILE A 33 34.97 12.46 -3.40
CA ILE A 33 33.83 11.58 -3.20
C ILE A 33 33.01 11.93 -1.94
N SER A 34 33.64 12.52 -0.94
CA SER A 34 32.97 13.02 0.28
C SER A 34 31.89 14.05 -0.01
N THR A 35 31.95 14.76 -1.15
CA THR A 35 30.91 15.69 -1.59
C THR A 35 29.57 14.97 -1.88
N LEU A 36 29.63 13.70 -2.32
CA LEU A 36 28.43 12.87 -2.54
C LEU A 36 27.92 12.22 -1.26
N PHE A 37 28.82 11.75 -0.43
CA PHE A 37 28.45 10.98 0.75
C PHE A 37 28.20 11.84 2.00
N GLY A 38 28.64 13.10 2.01
CA GLY A 38 28.50 13.98 3.17
C GLY A 38 29.19 13.46 4.44
N ASN A 39 29.09 14.21 5.52
CA ASN A 39 29.73 13.85 6.80
C ASN A 39 29.05 12.63 7.48
N GLU A 40 27.81 12.31 7.14
CA GLU A 40 27.07 11.20 7.73
C GLU A 40 27.51 9.83 7.19
N ASN A 41 28.26 9.79 6.08
CA ASN A 41 28.79 8.57 5.46
C ASN A 41 30.33 8.52 5.50
N GLU A 42 30.99 9.11 6.51
CA GLU A 42 32.44 9.11 6.67
C GLU A 42 33.06 7.71 6.68
N ASP A 43 32.38 6.74 7.30
CA ASP A 43 32.83 5.34 7.37
C ASP A 43 33.06 4.75 5.97
N MET A 44 32.19 5.05 5.01
CA MET A 44 32.34 4.56 3.64
C MET A 44 33.54 5.20 2.94
N THR A 45 33.81 6.46 3.19
CA THR A 45 34.96 7.16 2.63
C THR A 45 36.28 6.60 3.19
N LEU A 46 36.32 6.32 4.49
CA LEU A 46 37.49 5.70 5.15
C LEU A 46 37.72 4.27 4.64
N GLN A 47 36.70 3.47 4.52
CA GLN A 47 36.77 2.12 3.97
C GLN A 47 37.24 2.09 2.52
N LEU A 48 36.84 3.06 1.70
CA LEU A 48 37.33 3.22 0.34
C LEU A 48 38.85 3.44 0.32
N GLN A 49 39.38 4.32 1.18
CA GLN A 49 40.78 4.61 1.28
C GLN A 49 41.61 3.43 1.79
N GLU A 50 41.10 2.72 2.81
CA GLU A 50 41.83 1.59 3.42
C GLU A 50 41.86 0.35 2.50
N ASN A 51 40.81 0.09 1.76
CA ASN A 51 40.66 -1.15 0.98
C ASN A 51 41.15 -1.03 -0.47
N PHE A 52 41.15 0.16 -1.06
CA PHE A 52 41.59 0.34 -2.45
C PHE A 52 43.07 -0.07 -2.64
N HIS A 53 43.94 0.24 -1.68
CA HIS A 53 45.34 -0.16 -1.74
C HIS A 53 45.59 -1.68 -1.76
N LYS A 54 44.56 -2.50 -1.44
CA LYS A 54 44.65 -3.98 -1.50
C LYS A 54 44.40 -4.54 -2.90
N GLY A 55 44.00 -3.70 -3.89
CA GLY A 55 43.84 -4.06 -5.30
C GLY A 55 42.79 -5.11 -5.58
N ARG A 56 41.83 -5.32 -4.69
CA ARG A 56 40.76 -6.32 -4.83
C ARG A 56 39.39 -5.65 -4.83
N ALA A 57 38.51 -6.17 -5.66
CA ALA A 57 37.10 -5.80 -5.59
C ALA A 57 36.49 -6.32 -4.29
N TRP A 58 35.63 -5.51 -3.66
CA TRP A 58 34.82 -5.91 -2.50
C TRP A 58 33.40 -5.39 -2.61
N THR A 59 32.50 -6.05 -1.94
CA THR A 59 31.08 -5.68 -1.89
C THR A 59 30.66 -5.56 -0.44
N GLU A 60 30.01 -4.45 -0.11
CA GLU A 60 29.30 -4.28 1.15
C GLU A 60 27.80 -4.44 0.92
N HIS A 61 27.14 -5.11 1.86
CA HIS A 61 25.73 -5.44 1.78
C HIS A 61 24.92 -4.67 2.82
N GLU A 62 23.71 -4.29 2.43
CA GLU A 62 22.70 -3.68 3.33
C GLU A 62 23.20 -2.40 4.05
N CYS A 63 23.99 -1.59 3.36
CA CYS A 63 24.49 -0.33 3.91
C CYS A 63 23.42 0.75 3.81
N ILE A 64 23.30 1.58 4.83
CA ILE A 64 22.42 2.74 4.83
C ILE A 64 23.23 3.93 4.32
N LEU A 65 22.81 4.53 3.20
CA LEU A 65 23.35 5.78 2.67
C LEU A 65 22.38 6.91 2.89
N THR A 66 22.84 7.99 3.49
CA THR A 66 22.10 9.26 3.52
C THR A 66 22.36 10.00 2.21
N VAL A 67 21.29 10.20 1.43
CA VAL A 67 21.33 10.87 0.13
C VAL A 67 20.64 12.24 0.20
N ALA A 68 20.51 12.93 -0.94
CA ALA A 68 19.90 14.24 -1.01
C ALA A 68 18.62 14.38 -0.18
N ASN A 69 18.45 15.55 0.47
CA ASN A 69 17.34 15.85 1.39
C ASN A 69 17.28 14.99 2.67
N ASN A 70 18.40 14.52 3.15
CA ASN A 70 18.51 13.71 4.38
C ASN A 70 17.70 12.41 4.33
N LYS A 71 17.56 11.84 3.12
CA LYS A 71 16.83 10.58 2.92
C LYS A 71 17.76 9.40 3.03
N GLU A 72 17.47 8.47 3.93
CA GLU A 72 18.17 7.19 4.04
C GLU A 72 17.71 6.21 2.96
N VAL A 73 18.66 5.54 2.32
CA VAL A 73 18.39 4.45 1.35
C VAL A 73 19.31 3.26 1.68
N THR A 74 18.73 2.06 1.67
CA THR A 74 19.51 0.83 1.83
C THR A 74 20.06 0.41 0.47
N VAL A 75 21.37 0.21 0.42
CA VAL A 75 22.10 -0.15 -0.80
C VAL A 75 23.08 -1.29 -0.57
N ASN A 76 23.37 -2.03 -1.64
CA ASN A 76 24.64 -2.75 -1.77
C ASN A 76 25.56 -1.90 -2.64
N TYR A 77 26.83 -1.81 -2.26
CA TYR A 77 27.80 -1.20 -3.15
C TYR A 77 29.01 -2.12 -3.36
N THR A 78 29.48 -2.14 -4.58
CA THR A 78 30.68 -2.87 -5.00
C THR A 78 31.72 -1.88 -5.45
N VAL A 79 32.92 -2.00 -4.92
CA VAL A 79 34.07 -1.21 -5.34
C VAL A 79 35.05 -2.13 -6.05
N SER A 80 35.49 -1.75 -7.23
CA SER A 80 36.43 -2.51 -8.03
C SER A 80 37.47 -1.59 -8.70
N PRO A 81 38.72 -2.07 -8.84
CA PRO A 81 39.71 -1.37 -9.65
C PRO A 81 39.30 -1.44 -11.13
N LEU A 82 39.44 -0.34 -11.84
CA LEU A 82 39.16 -0.21 -13.28
C LEU A 82 40.41 0.37 -13.94
N LEU A 83 40.91 -0.33 -14.97
CA LEU A 83 42.02 0.18 -15.78
C LEU A 83 41.46 0.80 -17.05
N VAL A 84 41.71 2.09 -17.26
CA VAL A 84 41.31 2.83 -18.45
C VAL A 84 42.51 3.57 -19.00
N GLU A 85 42.93 3.30 -20.24
CA GLU A 85 44.08 3.95 -20.91
C GLU A 85 45.39 3.92 -20.09
N ASP A 86 45.70 2.80 -19.43
CA ASP A 86 46.79 2.57 -18.52
C ASP A 86 46.73 3.39 -17.20
N GLU A 87 45.63 4.06 -16.89
CA GLU A 87 45.38 4.70 -15.61
C GLU A 87 44.47 3.84 -14.74
N GLU A 88 44.88 3.61 -13.49
CA GLU A 88 44.05 2.95 -12.50
C GLU A 88 42.98 3.91 -11.97
N LYS A 89 41.74 3.50 -12.04
CA LYS A 89 40.56 4.22 -11.54
C LYS A 89 39.76 3.31 -10.59
N ILE A 90 38.84 3.91 -9.86
CA ILE A 90 37.97 3.21 -8.92
C ILE A 90 36.55 3.23 -9.51
N LEU A 91 35.99 2.06 -9.72
CA LEU A 91 34.59 1.89 -10.09
C LEU A 91 33.76 1.57 -8.85
N ILE A 92 32.73 2.35 -8.59
CA ILE A 92 31.75 2.11 -7.54
C ILE A 92 30.38 1.85 -8.19
N GLU A 93 29.86 0.65 -7.97
CA GLU A 93 28.54 0.24 -8.42
C GLU A 93 27.60 0.21 -7.20
N ILE A 94 26.54 0.99 -7.23
CA ILE A 94 25.57 1.09 -6.13
C ILE A 94 24.24 0.50 -6.62
N VAL A 95 23.74 -0.49 -5.92
CA VAL A 95 22.46 -1.14 -6.16
C VAL A 95 21.51 -0.85 -5.00
N ARG A 96 20.42 -0.16 -5.28
CA ARG A 96 19.39 0.13 -4.26
C ARG A 96 18.61 -1.14 -3.93
N LEU A 97 18.59 -1.48 -2.65
CA LEU A 97 17.85 -2.64 -2.12
C LEU A 97 16.42 -2.30 -1.73
N ASP A 98 16.17 -1.06 -1.33
CA ASP A 98 14.84 -0.61 -0.92
C ASP A 98 13.76 -0.95 -1.96
N ARG A 99 14.07 -0.82 -3.25
CA ARG A 99 13.15 -1.19 -4.34
C ARG A 99 12.98 -2.70 -4.48
N GLN A 100 14.06 -3.48 -4.38
CA GLN A 100 13.98 -4.95 -4.47
C GLN A 100 13.32 -5.56 -3.24
N LEU A 101 13.68 -5.10 -2.04
CA LEU A 101 13.04 -5.52 -0.80
C LEU A 101 11.56 -5.16 -0.77
N LYS A 102 11.19 -3.98 -1.30
CA LYS A 102 9.78 -3.59 -1.45
C LYS A 102 9.05 -4.55 -2.40
N ILE A 103 9.60 -4.86 -3.57
CA ILE A 103 9.02 -5.81 -4.53
C ILE A 103 8.89 -7.22 -3.93
N ILE A 104 9.91 -7.69 -3.20
CA ILE A 104 9.88 -9.00 -2.54
C ILE A 104 8.83 -9.02 -1.42
N LYS A 105 8.78 -7.99 -0.58
CA LYS A 105 7.74 -7.85 0.45
C LYS A 105 6.34 -7.82 -0.16
N GLU A 106 6.12 -7.03 -1.18
CA GLU A 106 4.84 -6.94 -1.89
C GLU A 106 4.44 -8.30 -2.49
N SER A 107 5.38 -9.02 -3.12
CA SER A 107 5.11 -10.34 -3.70
C SER A 107 4.83 -11.41 -2.63
N HIS A 108 5.48 -11.35 -1.48
CA HIS A 108 5.26 -12.26 -0.35
C HIS A 108 3.88 -12.01 0.27
N VAL A 109 3.56 -10.76 0.53
CA VAL A 109 2.25 -10.34 1.04
C VAL A 109 1.13 -10.77 0.08
N LEU A 110 1.31 -10.59 -1.22
CA LEU A 110 0.33 -11.04 -2.23
C LEU A 110 0.10 -12.57 -2.21
N LYS A 111 1.16 -13.36 -2.06
CA LYS A 111 1.05 -14.83 -1.99
C LYS A 111 0.37 -15.28 -0.70
N GLU A 112 0.71 -14.69 0.44
CA GLU A 112 0.07 -14.98 1.73
C GLU A 112 -1.42 -14.61 1.69
N HIS A 113 -1.78 -13.48 1.10
CA HIS A 113 -3.17 -13.07 0.91
C HIS A 113 -3.94 -14.02 -0.02
N GLN A 114 -3.32 -14.53 -1.09
CA GLN A 114 -3.96 -15.50 -1.97
C GLN A 114 -4.22 -16.83 -1.26
N ALA A 115 -3.26 -17.32 -0.47
CA ALA A 115 -3.42 -18.54 0.31
C ALA A 115 -4.52 -18.38 1.39
N THR A 116 -4.50 -17.28 2.14
CA THR A 116 -5.52 -16.93 3.12
C THR A 116 -6.92 -16.81 2.49
N ARG A 117 -7.01 -16.19 1.31
CA ARG A 117 -8.28 -16.08 0.57
C ARG A 117 -8.83 -17.43 0.13
N SER A 118 -7.96 -18.32 -0.36
CA SER A 118 -8.36 -19.67 -0.75
C SER A 118 -8.89 -20.47 0.44
N MET A 119 -8.22 -20.38 1.59
CA MET A 119 -8.64 -21.00 2.85
C MET A 119 -9.98 -20.45 3.34
N LEU A 120 -10.14 -19.12 3.37
CA LEU A 120 -11.38 -18.45 3.76
C LEU A 120 -12.56 -18.85 2.85
N ARG A 121 -12.29 -19.02 1.54
CA ARG A 121 -13.32 -19.47 0.59
C ARG A 121 -13.80 -20.90 0.91
N GLY A 122 -12.88 -21.81 1.20
CA GLY A 122 -13.22 -23.17 1.62
C GLY A 122 -14.06 -23.17 2.90
N MET A 123 -13.60 -22.48 3.94
CA MET A 123 -14.32 -22.35 5.21
C MET A 123 -15.70 -21.71 5.04
N ALA A 124 -15.83 -20.71 4.21
CA ALA A 124 -17.11 -20.04 3.99
C ALA A 124 -18.15 -20.95 3.33
N HIS A 125 -17.74 -21.80 2.38
CA HIS A 125 -18.63 -22.82 1.82
C HIS A 125 -19.05 -23.83 2.90
N GLU A 126 -18.15 -24.25 3.77
CA GLU A 126 -18.44 -25.16 4.87
C GLU A 126 -19.31 -24.54 5.98
N ILE A 127 -19.25 -23.20 6.17
CA ILE A 127 -20.13 -22.48 7.11
C ILE A 127 -21.52 -22.24 6.49
N LYS A 128 -21.59 -21.90 5.20
CA LYS A 128 -22.87 -21.65 4.51
C LYS A 128 -23.76 -22.88 4.46
N ASN A 129 -23.18 -24.06 4.29
CA ASN A 129 -23.91 -25.32 4.21
C ASN A 129 -24.76 -25.59 5.48
N PRO A 130 -24.21 -25.60 6.71
CA PRO A 130 -25.01 -25.79 7.92
C PRO A 130 -26.00 -24.63 8.17
N LEU A 131 -25.64 -23.38 7.83
CA LEU A 131 -26.56 -22.25 7.95
C LEU A 131 -27.75 -22.40 7.03
N GLY A 132 -27.56 -22.86 5.79
CA GLY A 132 -28.64 -23.20 4.87
C GLY A 132 -29.54 -24.31 5.40
N GLY A 133 -28.96 -25.34 6.03
CA GLY A 133 -29.68 -26.42 6.71
C GLY A 133 -30.53 -25.92 7.88
N LEU A 134 -29.95 -25.10 8.76
CA LEU A 134 -30.65 -24.49 9.91
C LEU A 134 -31.81 -23.60 9.45
N ARG A 135 -31.57 -22.76 8.44
CA ARG A 135 -32.58 -21.89 7.84
C ARG A 135 -33.76 -22.72 7.25
N GLY A 136 -33.42 -23.75 6.46
CA GLY A 136 -34.41 -24.63 5.84
C GLY A 136 -35.25 -25.39 6.89
N ALA A 137 -34.61 -25.94 7.93
CA ALA A 137 -35.31 -26.62 9.04
C ALA A 137 -36.23 -25.64 9.79
N ALA A 138 -35.78 -24.42 10.08
CA ALA A 138 -36.60 -23.40 10.74
C ALA A 138 -37.82 -22.98 9.87
N GLN A 139 -37.64 -22.89 8.55
CA GLN A 139 -38.75 -22.59 7.61
C GLN A 139 -39.78 -23.71 7.55
N LEU A 140 -39.37 -24.97 7.53
CA LEU A 140 -40.30 -26.11 7.56
C LEU A 140 -41.05 -26.15 8.89
N LEU A 141 -40.36 -25.94 10.00
CA LEU A 141 -40.99 -25.90 11.33
C LEU A 141 -41.99 -24.72 11.44
N GLU A 142 -41.66 -23.55 10.92
CA GLU A 142 -42.55 -22.39 10.89
C GLU A 142 -43.89 -22.70 10.13
N GLY A 143 -43.81 -23.52 9.07
CA GLY A 143 -44.97 -23.96 8.32
C GLY A 143 -45.92 -24.90 9.12
N GLU A 144 -45.32 -25.76 9.95
CA GLU A 144 -46.06 -26.73 10.75
C GLU A 144 -46.62 -26.19 12.08
N LEU A 145 -46.10 -25.07 12.56
CA LEU A 145 -46.51 -24.46 13.82
C LEU A 145 -47.82 -23.66 13.64
N GLU A 146 -48.80 -23.90 14.50
CA GLU A 146 -50.01 -23.08 14.59
C GLU A 146 -49.86 -21.91 15.58
N ASN A 147 -49.05 -22.08 16.62
CA ASN A 147 -48.81 -21.09 17.67
C ASN A 147 -47.96 -19.93 17.19
N LYS A 148 -48.50 -18.70 17.27
CA LYS A 148 -47.83 -17.47 16.85
C LYS A 148 -46.56 -17.15 17.62
N GLU A 149 -46.54 -17.45 18.93
CA GLU A 149 -45.35 -17.20 19.78
C GLU A 149 -44.15 -18.12 19.35
N LEU A 150 -44.47 -19.36 18.98
CA LEU A 150 -43.45 -20.29 18.48
C LEU A 150 -42.96 -19.91 17.09
N LYS A 151 -43.80 -19.31 16.25
CA LYS A 151 -43.38 -18.73 14.94
C LYS A 151 -42.45 -17.53 15.09
N GLU A 152 -42.52 -16.78 16.19
CA GLU A 152 -41.57 -15.72 16.48
C GLU A 152 -40.17 -16.26 16.67
N TYR A 153 -40.01 -17.38 17.36
CA TYR A 153 -38.70 -18.04 17.56
C TYR A 153 -38.12 -18.57 16.24
N THR A 154 -38.91 -19.19 15.38
CA THR A 154 -38.46 -19.65 14.07
C THR A 154 -38.06 -18.47 13.18
N GLY A 155 -38.81 -17.37 13.22
CA GLY A 155 -38.45 -16.12 12.53
C GLY A 155 -37.12 -15.52 12.99
N ILE A 156 -36.81 -15.56 14.31
CA ILE A 156 -35.52 -15.15 14.84
C ILE A 156 -34.41 -16.04 14.31
N ILE A 157 -34.58 -17.37 14.31
CA ILE A 157 -33.56 -18.32 13.80
C ILE A 157 -33.28 -18.04 12.30
N ILE A 158 -34.32 -17.86 11.48
CA ILE A 158 -34.18 -17.55 10.05
C ILE A 158 -33.40 -16.25 9.87
N LYS A 159 -33.78 -15.19 10.59
CA LYS A 159 -33.15 -13.89 10.52
C LYS A 159 -31.66 -13.91 10.90
N GLU A 160 -31.32 -14.65 11.97
CA GLU A 160 -29.91 -14.78 12.38
C GLU A 160 -29.11 -15.66 11.40
N ALA A 161 -29.71 -16.71 10.83
CA ALA A 161 -29.08 -17.50 9.77
C ALA A 161 -28.81 -16.66 8.52
N ASP A 162 -29.73 -15.83 8.09
CA ASP A 162 -29.57 -14.90 6.96
C ASP A 162 -28.52 -13.82 7.27
N ARG A 163 -28.47 -13.34 8.51
CA ARG A 163 -27.45 -12.39 8.97
C ARG A 163 -26.05 -13.01 8.92
N LEU A 164 -25.90 -14.23 9.42
CA LEU A 164 -24.63 -14.96 9.38
C LEU A 164 -24.21 -15.27 7.94
N HIS A 165 -25.15 -15.66 7.08
CA HIS A 165 -24.89 -15.89 5.66
C HIS A 165 -24.34 -14.61 4.97
N THR A 166 -24.98 -13.47 5.24
CA THR A 166 -24.54 -12.18 4.73
C THR A 166 -23.15 -11.79 5.26
N LEU A 167 -22.86 -12.12 6.51
CA LEU A 167 -21.55 -11.85 7.13
C LEU A 167 -20.45 -12.70 6.47
N VAL A 168 -20.73 -13.98 6.21
CA VAL A 168 -19.82 -14.88 5.48
C VAL A 168 -19.62 -14.40 4.04
N ASP A 169 -20.66 -13.92 3.36
CA ASP A 169 -20.52 -13.33 2.02
C ASP A 169 -19.64 -12.08 2.02
N ARG A 170 -19.77 -11.24 3.03
CA ARG A 170 -18.88 -10.06 3.20
C ARG A 170 -17.44 -10.47 3.46
N MET A 171 -17.20 -11.57 4.19
CA MET A 171 -15.83 -12.08 4.42
C MET A 171 -15.14 -12.53 3.14
N LEU A 172 -15.90 -13.13 2.22
CA LEU A 172 -15.37 -13.61 0.93
C LEU A 172 -15.13 -12.47 -0.05
N GLY A 173 -15.80 -11.34 0.14
CA GLY A 173 -15.89 -10.26 -0.84
C GLY A 173 -16.61 -10.70 -2.13
N PRO A 174 -16.82 -9.79 -3.07
CA PRO A 174 -17.49 -10.12 -4.31
C PRO A 174 -16.67 -11.14 -5.11
N ASN A 175 -17.29 -12.26 -5.40
CA ASN A 175 -16.71 -13.37 -6.19
C ASN A 175 -16.80 -13.08 -7.70
N MET A 176 -17.17 -11.85 -8.07
CA MET A 176 -17.42 -11.46 -9.46
C MET A 176 -16.13 -11.00 -10.13
N VAL A 177 -15.99 -11.36 -11.39
CA VAL A 177 -15.02 -10.72 -12.29
C VAL A 177 -15.43 -9.24 -12.40
N PRO A 178 -14.51 -8.28 -12.17
CA PRO A 178 -14.87 -6.87 -12.24
C PRO A 178 -15.42 -6.50 -13.62
N ASN A 179 -16.57 -5.84 -13.65
CA ASN A 179 -17.11 -5.25 -14.87
C ASN A 179 -16.46 -3.89 -15.10
N LYS A 180 -15.24 -3.90 -15.68
CA LYS A 180 -14.44 -2.69 -15.88
C LYS A 180 -14.98 -1.88 -17.05
N VAL A 181 -15.41 -0.66 -16.76
CA VAL A 181 -15.87 0.34 -17.73
C VAL A 181 -15.17 1.66 -17.42
N LYS A 182 -15.03 2.52 -18.43
CA LYS A 182 -14.41 3.84 -18.25
C LYS A 182 -15.31 4.75 -17.40
N HIS A 183 -14.81 5.12 -16.24
CA HIS A 183 -15.48 5.99 -15.26
C HIS A 183 -14.56 7.11 -14.78
N ASN A 184 -15.17 8.18 -14.32
CA ASN A 184 -14.48 9.24 -13.60
C ASN A 184 -14.33 8.85 -12.13
N ILE A 185 -13.10 8.76 -11.65
CA ILE A 185 -12.79 8.40 -10.25
C ILE A 185 -13.39 9.40 -9.26
N HIS A 186 -13.46 10.68 -9.62
CA HIS A 186 -14.00 11.72 -8.75
C HIS A 186 -15.50 11.55 -8.48
N GLU A 187 -16.25 10.92 -9.39
CA GLU A 187 -17.67 10.59 -9.15
C GLU A 187 -17.83 9.55 -8.03
N VAL A 188 -16.91 8.57 -7.97
CA VAL A 188 -16.88 7.57 -6.90
C VAL A 188 -16.57 8.25 -5.57
N LEU A 189 -15.52 9.08 -5.53
CA LEU A 189 -15.13 9.79 -4.32
C LEU A 189 -16.21 10.75 -3.84
N HIS A 190 -16.85 11.46 -4.76
CA HIS A 190 -17.96 12.37 -4.42
C HIS A 190 -19.20 11.61 -3.91
N HIS A 191 -19.47 10.42 -4.46
CA HIS A 191 -20.54 9.56 -3.95
C HIS A 191 -20.27 9.14 -2.50
N VAL A 192 -19.05 8.66 -2.21
CA VAL A 192 -18.63 8.28 -0.85
C VAL A 192 -18.69 9.47 0.10
N TYR A 193 -18.14 10.62 -0.31
CA TYR A 193 -18.23 11.85 0.44
C TYR A 193 -19.68 12.19 0.84
N ARG A 194 -20.62 12.16 -0.12
CA ARG A 194 -22.04 12.45 0.15
C ARG A 194 -22.68 11.46 1.12
N VAL A 195 -22.30 10.20 1.08
CA VAL A 195 -22.83 9.19 2.01
C VAL A 195 -22.30 9.39 3.42
N LEU A 196 -21.01 9.78 3.56
CA LEU A 196 -20.37 9.95 4.87
C LEU A 196 -20.61 11.31 5.50
N SER A 197 -20.81 12.37 4.71
CA SER A 197 -21.10 13.74 5.19
C SER A 197 -22.57 13.92 5.56
N THR A 198 -23.11 13.00 6.37
CA THR A 198 -24.48 13.07 6.90
C THR A 198 -24.53 13.86 8.19
N LYS A 199 -25.74 14.18 8.68
CA LYS A 199 -25.94 14.93 9.94
C LYS A 199 -25.26 14.29 11.16
N ASP A 200 -25.12 12.98 11.18
CA ASP A 200 -24.45 12.26 12.28
C ASP A 200 -22.94 12.57 12.37
N ASN A 201 -22.36 13.15 11.31
CA ASN A 201 -20.94 13.47 11.20
C ASN A 201 -20.67 14.98 11.02
N GLU A 202 -21.58 15.86 11.47
CA GLU A 202 -21.45 17.32 11.31
C GLU A 202 -20.20 17.91 11.97
N ALA A 203 -19.65 17.24 12.98
CA ALA A 203 -18.44 17.70 13.67
C ALA A 203 -17.13 17.37 12.93
N VAL A 204 -17.18 16.55 11.88
CA VAL A 204 -16.03 16.21 11.06
C VAL A 204 -15.93 17.14 9.85
N ASN A 205 -14.78 17.76 9.69
CA ASN A 205 -14.49 18.62 8.55
C ASN A 205 -14.08 17.76 7.33
N PHE A 206 -14.92 17.71 6.32
CA PHE A 206 -14.63 17.00 5.07
C PHE A 206 -13.97 17.96 4.07
N ARG A 207 -12.77 17.59 3.60
CA ARG A 207 -12.04 18.37 2.61
C ARG A 207 -11.79 17.57 1.34
N ILE A 208 -11.91 18.26 0.21
CA ILE A 208 -11.72 17.69 -1.13
C ILE A 208 -10.57 18.43 -1.82
N ASP A 209 -9.58 17.68 -2.34
CA ASP A 209 -8.42 18.19 -3.07
C ASP A 209 -8.15 17.29 -4.28
N TYR A 210 -8.94 17.49 -5.35
CA TYR A 210 -8.89 16.66 -6.55
C TYR A 210 -7.98 17.24 -7.64
N ASP A 211 -7.23 16.36 -8.29
CA ASP A 211 -6.45 16.64 -9.49
C ASP A 211 -7.33 16.46 -10.73
N PRO A 212 -7.72 17.53 -11.44
CA PRO A 212 -8.59 17.43 -12.60
C PRO A 212 -7.93 16.80 -13.82
N SER A 213 -6.62 16.58 -13.79
CA SER A 213 -5.88 15.98 -14.91
C SER A 213 -6.04 14.46 -15.01
N ILE A 214 -6.63 13.80 -14.00
CA ILE A 214 -6.87 12.36 -14.03
C ILE A 214 -7.91 12.02 -15.10
N PRO A 215 -7.55 11.22 -16.12
CA PRO A 215 -8.48 10.82 -17.17
C PRO A 215 -9.52 9.81 -16.66
N LEU A 216 -10.44 9.41 -17.53
CA LEU A 216 -11.34 8.28 -17.23
C LEU A 216 -10.50 7.00 -17.05
N LEU A 217 -10.76 6.29 -15.95
CA LEU A 217 -10.09 5.04 -15.60
C LEU A 217 -11.01 3.84 -15.89
N ASN A 218 -10.40 2.70 -16.18
CA ASN A 218 -11.11 1.47 -16.48
C ASN A 218 -11.30 0.63 -15.21
N PHE A 219 -12.47 0.73 -14.56
CA PHE A 219 -12.75 0.03 -13.30
C PHE A 219 -14.25 -0.33 -13.14
N ASP A 220 -14.53 -1.23 -12.20
CA ASP A 220 -15.87 -1.54 -11.72
C ASP A 220 -16.26 -0.52 -10.63
N ARG A 221 -17.29 0.28 -10.93
CA ARG A 221 -17.72 1.39 -10.08
C ARG A 221 -18.14 0.94 -8.69
N ASP A 222 -18.94 -0.12 -8.60
CA ASP A 222 -19.51 -0.55 -7.32
C ASP A 222 -18.43 -1.17 -6.41
N MET A 223 -17.51 -1.93 -6.98
CA MET A 223 -16.37 -2.45 -6.27
C MET A 223 -15.46 -1.33 -5.73
N LEU A 224 -15.25 -0.28 -6.53
CA LEU A 224 -14.41 0.83 -6.11
C LEU A 224 -15.10 1.71 -5.05
N VAL A 225 -16.41 1.94 -5.17
CA VAL A 225 -17.22 2.59 -4.13
C VAL A 225 -17.09 1.80 -2.82
N GLN A 226 -17.21 0.48 -2.85
CA GLN A 226 -17.09 -0.37 -1.67
C GLN A 226 -15.68 -0.26 -1.03
N ALA A 227 -14.62 -0.30 -1.84
CA ALA A 227 -13.26 -0.19 -1.35
C ALA A 227 -13.01 1.16 -0.65
N VAL A 228 -13.40 2.25 -1.30
CA VAL A 228 -13.25 3.61 -0.76
C VAL A 228 -14.12 3.82 0.48
N MET A 229 -15.37 3.32 0.49
CA MET A 229 -16.26 3.37 1.65
C MET A 229 -15.66 2.67 2.88
N ASN A 230 -15.06 1.51 2.70
CA ASN A 230 -14.43 0.79 3.79
C ASN A 230 -13.25 1.57 4.39
N ILE A 231 -12.40 2.16 3.53
CA ILE A 231 -11.25 2.95 3.97
C ILE A 231 -11.72 4.23 4.65
N ALA A 232 -12.57 5.01 4.00
CA ALA A 232 -13.07 6.28 4.53
C ALA A 232 -13.95 6.09 5.77
N GLY A 233 -14.72 4.99 5.84
CA GLY A 233 -15.48 4.62 7.03
C GLY A 233 -14.58 4.22 8.21
N ASN A 234 -13.40 3.64 7.97
CA ASN A 234 -12.41 3.39 9.02
C ASN A 234 -11.80 4.70 9.52
N ALA A 235 -11.41 5.59 8.62
CA ALA A 235 -10.91 6.92 8.93
C ALA A 235 -11.90 7.72 9.77
N LEU A 236 -13.17 7.75 9.36
CA LEU A 236 -14.23 8.44 10.08
C LEU A 236 -14.43 7.91 11.50
N ARG A 237 -14.35 6.58 11.69
CA ARG A 237 -14.42 5.97 13.04
C ARG A 237 -13.19 6.29 13.88
N ALA A 238 -12.02 6.46 13.28
CA ALA A 238 -10.79 6.80 13.99
C ALA A 238 -10.79 8.26 14.48
N ILE A 239 -11.45 9.15 13.76
CA ILE A 239 -11.64 10.57 14.15
C ILE A 239 -12.54 10.71 15.40
N GLU A 240 -13.36 9.70 15.72
CA GLU A 240 -14.34 9.69 16.83
C GLU A 240 -15.39 10.81 16.74
N HIS A 241 -15.09 12.02 17.26
CA HIS A 241 -16.09 13.07 17.41
C HIS A 241 -15.79 14.36 16.64
N LYS A 242 -14.51 14.73 16.47
CA LYS A 242 -14.12 15.98 15.80
C LYS A 242 -12.76 15.85 15.18
N GLY A 243 -12.66 16.19 13.89
CA GLY A 243 -11.41 16.17 13.15
C GLY A 243 -11.60 16.45 11.68
N GLU A 244 -10.62 16.07 10.87
CA GLU A 244 -10.61 16.31 9.43
C GLU A 244 -10.46 15.01 8.65
N LEU A 245 -11.29 14.83 7.61
CA LEU A 245 -11.19 13.75 6.62
C LEU A 245 -10.99 14.33 5.22
N ILE A 246 -9.83 14.06 4.62
CA ILE A 246 -9.43 14.63 3.35
C ILE A 246 -9.49 13.57 2.25
N PHE A 247 -10.19 13.86 1.16
CA PHE A 247 -10.16 13.10 -0.09
C PHE A 247 -9.27 13.85 -1.08
N LYS A 248 -8.12 13.26 -1.40
CA LYS A 248 -7.13 13.86 -2.29
C LYS A 248 -6.84 12.94 -3.46
N THR A 249 -6.63 13.51 -4.66
CA THR A 249 -6.18 12.74 -5.83
C THR A 249 -4.98 13.40 -6.48
N ARG A 250 -4.06 12.58 -7.02
CA ARG A 250 -2.88 13.04 -7.78
C ARG A 250 -2.53 12.03 -8.86
N VAL A 251 -1.86 12.49 -9.90
CA VAL A 251 -1.23 11.62 -10.89
C VAL A 251 0.22 11.38 -10.50
N LEU A 252 0.63 10.10 -10.42
CA LEU A 252 2.02 9.70 -10.23
C LEU A 252 2.62 9.31 -11.58
N LEU A 253 3.81 9.82 -11.86
CA LEU A 253 4.56 9.53 -13.08
C LEU A 253 5.53 8.36 -12.82
N ARG A 254 5.61 7.42 -13.78
CA ARG A 254 6.58 6.30 -13.75
C ARG A 254 6.58 5.56 -12.41
N HIS A 255 5.39 5.16 -11.94
CA HIS A 255 5.22 4.46 -10.67
C HIS A 255 5.10 2.94 -10.87
N THR A 256 5.71 2.17 -9.96
CA THR A 256 5.68 0.70 -10.01
C THR A 256 4.57 0.19 -9.11
N ILE A 257 3.66 -0.63 -9.65
CA ILE A 257 2.63 -1.36 -8.91
C ILE A 257 2.86 -2.85 -9.13
N ASN A 258 2.97 -3.64 -8.06
CA ASN A 258 3.14 -5.09 -8.12
C ASN A 258 4.26 -5.55 -9.09
N GLY A 259 5.38 -4.82 -9.11
CA GLY A 259 6.53 -5.13 -9.98
C GLY A 259 6.42 -4.61 -11.42
N HIS A 260 5.27 -4.08 -11.85
CA HIS A 260 5.07 -3.49 -13.17
C HIS A 260 5.21 -1.97 -13.14
N LEU A 261 6.03 -1.41 -14.03
CA LEU A 261 6.21 0.03 -14.18
C LEU A 261 5.13 0.60 -15.09
N TYR A 262 4.28 1.47 -14.53
CA TYR A 262 3.27 2.21 -15.27
C TYR A 262 3.75 3.63 -15.56
N LYS A 263 3.42 4.16 -16.74
CA LYS A 263 3.76 5.55 -17.10
C LYS A 263 3.00 6.55 -16.23
N LEU A 264 1.73 6.25 -15.98
CA LEU A 264 0.81 7.07 -15.20
C LEU A 264 0.04 6.18 -14.22
N VAL A 265 -0.12 6.66 -13.01
CA VAL A 265 -0.92 6.01 -11.95
C VAL A 265 -1.79 7.06 -11.28
N ALA A 266 -3.08 6.79 -11.14
CA ALA A 266 -3.97 7.59 -10.30
C ALA A 266 -3.77 7.19 -8.84
N CYS A 267 -3.38 8.14 -8.01
CA CYS A 267 -3.25 8.01 -6.57
C CYS A 267 -4.42 8.72 -5.88
N ILE A 268 -5.19 7.95 -5.12
CA ILE A 268 -6.31 8.43 -4.31
C ILE A 268 -5.87 8.31 -2.86
N SER A 269 -5.74 9.44 -2.17
CA SER A 269 -5.41 9.50 -0.74
C SER A 269 -6.64 9.81 0.08
N ILE A 270 -6.85 9.01 1.14
CA ILE A 270 -7.84 9.23 2.18
C ILE A 270 -7.04 9.48 3.45
N ILE A 271 -7.14 10.70 3.99
CA ILE A 271 -6.29 11.19 5.08
C ILE A 271 -7.18 11.59 6.24
N ASP A 272 -6.87 11.07 7.42
CA ASP A 272 -7.52 11.43 8.68
C ASP A 272 -6.51 11.95 9.71
N ASP A 273 -6.99 12.75 10.65
CA ASP A 273 -6.25 13.28 11.78
C ASP A 273 -6.48 12.49 13.08
N GLY A 274 -6.86 11.22 12.95
CA GLY A 274 -7.07 10.29 14.05
C GLY A 274 -5.81 9.92 14.82
N PRO A 275 -5.93 9.04 15.84
CA PRO A 275 -4.83 8.69 16.74
C PRO A 275 -3.70 7.89 16.09
N GLY A 276 -3.84 7.52 14.82
CA GLY A 276 -2.90 6.65 14.12
C GLY A 276 -3.18 5.16 14.34
N ILE A 277 -2.31 4.32 13.79
CA ILE A 277 -2.39 2.86 13.85
C ILE A 277 -1.19 2.36 14.64
N SER A 278 -1.41 1.55 15.67
CA SER A 278 -0.31 1.00 16.48
C SER A 278 0.54 0.03 15.66
N ASP A 279 1.85 -0.02 15.96
CA ASP A 279 2.83 -0.87 15.26
C ASP A 279 2.45 -2.37 15.28
N ASP A 280 1.84 -2.84 16.37
CA ASP A 280 1.40 -4.23 16.52
C ASP A 280 0.34 -4.63 15.48
N ILE A 281 -0.47 -3.67 15.04
CA ILE A 281 -1.55 -3.86 14.08
C ILE A 281 -1.13 -3.47 12.67
N ALA A 282 -0.25 -2.46 12.53
CA ALA A 282 0.17 -1.89 11.27
C ALA A 282 0.66 -2.94 10.26
N THR A 283 1.44 -3.93 10.73
CA THR A 283 1.94 -5.03 9.87
C THR A 283 0.85 -5.99 9.42
N LYS A 284 -0.31 -6.01 10.09
CA LYS A 284 -1.39 -7.00 9.89
C LYS A 284 -2.72 -6.35 9.50
N ILE A 285 -2.74 -5.04 9.25
CA ILE A 285 -3.97 -4.26 9.06
C ILE A 285 -4.84 -4.75 7.89
N PHE A 286 -4.24 -5.39 6.90
CA PHE A 286 -4.92 -5.97 5.76
C PHE A 286 -5.28 -7.46 5.92
N PHE A 287 -4.92 -8.08 7.05
CA PHE A 287 -5.36 -9.46 7.32
C PHE A 287 -6.83 -9.46 7.77
N PRO A 288 -7.62 -10.45 7.34
CA PRO A 288 -9.00 -10.59 7.79
C PRO A 288 -9.09 -10.74 9.31
N MET A 289 -10.14 -10.19 9.91
CA MET A 289 -10.42 -10.25 11.36
C MET A 289 -9.42 -9.48 12.24
N VAL A 290 -8.51 -8.73 11.68
CA VAL A 290 -7.65 -7.81 12.43
C VAL A 290 -8.37 -6.48 12.59
N SER A 291 -8.62 -6.09 13.83
CA SER A 291 -9.27 -4.82 14.18
C SER A 291 -8.63 -4.24 15.43
N GLY A 292 -8.30 -2.95 15.40
CA GLY A 292 -7.92 -2.18 16.58
C GLY A 292 -9.11 -1.68 17.39
N GLN A 293 -10.35 -1.93 16.93
CA GLN A 293 -11.58 -1.45 17.55
C GLN A 293 -12.43 -2.62 18.06
N THR A 294 -13.04 -2.45 19.22
CA THR A 294 -13.85 -3.49 19.90
C THR A 294 -15.10 -3.91 19.12
N ASN A 295 -15.63 -3.06 18.24
CA ASN A 295 -16.83 -3.33 17.42
C ASN A 295 -16.52 -3.51 15.92
N GLY A 296 -15.26 -3.55 15.53
CA GLY A 296 -14.85 -3.72 14.13
C GLY A 296 -14.82 -5.20 13.72
N THR A 297 -15.39 -5.54 12.56
CA THR A 297 -15.31 -6.91 11.99
C THR A 297 -13.90 -7.27 11.51
N GLY A 298 -12.99 -6.29 11.38
CA GLY A 298 -11.65 -6.47 10.83
C GLY A 298 -11.62 -6.92 9.35
N LEU A 299 -12.73 -6.82 8.63
CA LEU A 299 -12.85 -7.30 7.24
C LEU A 299 -12.72 -6.19 6.20
N GLY A 300 -13.01 -4.94 6.57
CA GLY A 300 -13.14 -3.83 5.61
C GLY A 300 -11.88 -3.58 4.80
N LEU A 301 -10.71 -3.48 5.43
CA LEU A 301 -9.44 -3.21 4.74
C LEU A 301 -8.97 -4.41 3.91
N ALA A 302 -9.18 -5.63 4.40
CA ALA A 302 -8.88 -6.85 3.64
C ALA A 302 -9.71 -6.92 2.35
N ILE A 303 -11.01 -6.57 2.42
CA ILE A 303 -11.89 -6.49 1.26
C ILE A 303 -11.43 -5.37 0.32
N SER A 304 -11.10 -4.19 0.83
CA SER A 304 -10.62 -3.07 0.00
C SER A 304 -9.38 -3.45 -0.77
N GLN A 305 -8.40 -4.07 -0.12
CA GLN A 305 -7.17 -4.53 -0.78
C GLN A 305 -7.47 -5.55 -1.89
N MET A 306 -8.38 -6.49 -1.64
CA MET A 306 -8.79 -7.46 -2.64
C MET A 306 -9.45 -6.80 -3.85
N LEU A 307 -10.36 -5.86 -3.64
CA LEU A 307 -11.06 -5.15 -4.71
C LEU A 307 -10.08 -4.33 -5.55
N ILE A 308 -9.16 -3.62 -4.92
CA ILE A 308 -8.14 -2.83 -5.61
C ILE A 308 -7.17 -3.72 -6.39
N ASN A 309 -6.73 -4.85 -5.81
CA ASN A 309 -5.88 -5.82 -6.50
C ASN A 309 -6.55 -6.42 -7.75
N GLN A 310 -7.88 -6.65 -7.75
CA GLN A 310 -8.62 -7.09 -8.93
C GLN A 310 -8.61 -6.04 -10.06
N HIS A 311 -8.37 -4.78 -9.73
CA HIS A 311 -8.18 -3.69 -10.69
C HIS A 311 -6.72 -3.48 -11.10
N GLY A 312 -5.79 -4.34 -10.66
CA GLY A 312 -4.37 -4.18 -10.90
C GLY A 312 -3.73 -3.07 -10.07
N GLY A 313 -4.45 -2.57 -9.07
CA GLY A 313 -4.01 -1.50 -8.18
C GLY A 313 -3.28 -2.01 -6.94
N LEU A 314 -2.89 -1.07 -6.08
CA LEU A 314 -2.21 -1.29 -4.81
C LEU A 314 -2.80 -0.36 -3.75
N ILE A 315 -2.86 -0.82 -2.50
CA ILE A 315 -3.13 0.05 -1.34
C ILE A 315 -1.89 0.11 -0.48
N GLU A 316 -1.45 1.31 -0.17
CA GLU A 316 -0.42 1.60 0.82
C GLU A 316 -0.99 2.50 1.91
N PHE A 317 -0.32 2.56 3.06
CA PHE A 317 -0.65 3.52 4.10
C PHE A 317 0.60 4.02 4.80
N ASP A 318 0.51 5.23 5.30
CA ASP A 318 1.45 5.83 6.26
C ASP A 318 0.66 6.30 7.47
N THR A 319 1.20 6.12 8.66
CA THR A 319 0.52 6.48 9.89
C THR A 319 1.48 7.05 10.91
N GLU A 320 1.06 8.12 11.53
CA GLU A 320 1.68 8.76 12.68
C GLU A 320 0.58 9.32 13.60
N ILE A 321 0.91 9.68 14.81
CA ILE A 321 -0.07 10.27 15.73
C ILE A 321 -0.60 11.59 15.14
N GLY A 322 -1.92 11.68 14.96
CA GLY A 322 -2.57 12.82 14.35
C GLY A 322 -2.62 12.82 12.84
N ARG A 323 -2.16 11.73 12.17
CA ARG A 323 -2.29 11.60 10.74
C ARG A 323 -2.20 10.15 10.29
N THR A 324 -3.26 9.67 9.62
CA THR A 324 -3.21 8.42 8.86
C THR A 324 -3.58 8.70 7.40
N GLU A 325 -2.78 8.23 6.47
CA GLU A 325 -3.01 8.37 5.04
C GLU A 325 -3.06 6.99 4.39
N PHE A 326 -4.21 6.62 3.83
CA PHE A 326 -4.33 5.47 2.93
C PHE A 326 -4.25 5.95 1.48
N ARG A 327 -3.37 5.34 0.70
CA ARG A 327 -3.19 5.61 -0.73
C ARG A 327 -3.65 4.43 -1.56
N VAL A 328 -4.67 4.63 -2.36
CA VAL A 328 -5.15 3.68 -3.37
C VAL A 328 -4.57 4.07 -4.71
N MET A 329 -3.76 3.21 -5.29
CA MET A 329 -3.10 3.42 -6.57
C MET A 329 -3.74 2.57 -7.64
N LEU A 330 -4.15 3.18 -8.75
CA LEU A 330 -4.77 2.52 -9.89
C LEU A 330 -3.98 2.86 -11.16
N PRO A 331 -3.64 1.86 -12.01
CA PRO A 331 -2.96 2.13 -13.27
C PRO A 331 -3.87 2.93 -14.22
N ILE A 332 -3.28 3.89 -14.93
CA ILE A 332 -3.91 4.62 -16.03
C ILE A 332 -3.42 3.96 -17.32
N GLU A 333 -4.34 3.27 -18.01
CA GLU A 333 -4.08 2.59 -19.29
C GLU A 333 -4.44 3.48 -20.49
#